data_0e48ef9f7541bfa4698753d758fc621e
#
_entry.id   0e48ef9f7541bfa4698753d758fc621e
#
_cell.length_a   1.000
_cell.length_b   1.000
_cell.length_c   1.000
_cell.angle_alpha   90.00
_cell.angle_beta   90.00
_cell.angle_gamma   90.00
#
_symmetry.space_group_name_H-M   'P 1'
#
loop_
_entity.id
_entity.type
_entity.pdbx_description
1 polymer ?
#
loop_
_entity_poly.entity_id
_entity_poly.type
_entity_poly.pdbx_seq_one_letter_code
_entity_poly.pdbx_strand_id
1 'polypeptide(L)'
;MPAPSLSFIISPIVGEEADYLLVRSDEYMASLYPAESNHLVSSESLRSGDALFLGAFETAVKGSCSVNTLKGQQQERGQCIGCVAARFYRAQGYAEIKRLYVNEDYRGKAIARSLMAAIEAGVVAEGIQCARLEMGIYQPEAEALYRSLGYRVIPPFGDYLLDPLSQFLEKKLIKNGGGFFVD
;
A
#
# COMPACT_ATOMS: atom_id res chain seq x y z
N MET A 1 14.02 -11.95 27.62
CA MET A 1 14.06 -10.65 26.96
C MET A 1 12.94 -10.64 25.92
N PRO A 2 11.96 -9.73 25.94
CA PRO A 2 11.03 -9.60 24.83
C PRO A 2 11.81 -9.19 23.59
N ALA A 3 11.49 -9.79 22.44
CA ALA A 3 12.08 -9.41 21.15
C ALA A 3 11.85 -7.90 20.92
N PRO A 4 12.82 -7.17 20.35
CA PRO A 4 12.64 -5.76 20.07
C PRO A 4 11.40 -5.58 19.18
N SER A 5 10.47 -4.73 19.61
CA SER A 5 9.29 -4.42 18.83
C SER A 5 9.71 -3.70 17.54
N LEU A 6 9.31 -4.21 16.40
CA LEU A 6 9.54 -3.54 15.12
C LEU A 6 8.89 -2.15 15.17
N SER A 7 9.68 -1.13 14.87
CA SER A 7 9.20 0.24 14.70
C SER A 7 9.38 0.65 13.24
N PHE A 8 8.35 1.23 12.64
CA PHE A 8 8.40 1.70 11.25
C PHE A 8 7.59 2.98 11.07
N ILE A 9 7.92 3.72 10.02
CA ILE A 9 7.17 4.89 9.57
C ILE A 9 6.64 4.66 8.15
N ILE A 10 5.53 5.30 7.81
CA ILE A 10 5.01 5.30 6.45
C ILE A 10 5.28 6.67 5.84
N SER A 11 5.86 6.68 4.65
CA SER A 11 6.16 7.91 3.93
C SER A 11 6.19 7.68 2.41
N PRO A 12 6.07 8.76 1.60
CA PRO A 12 6.18 8.65 0.15
C PRO A 12 7.52 8.06 -0.29
N ILE A 13 7.45 7.21 -1.33
CA ILE A 13 8.60 6.69 -2.07
C ILE A 13 8.88 7.67 -3.20
N VAL A 14 10.08 8.23 -3.24
CA VAL A 14 10.49 9.22 -4.24
C VAL A 14 11.52 8.66 -5.22
N GLY A 15 12.40 7.79 -4.75
CA GLY A 15 13.45 7.13 -5.50
C GLY A 15 13.19 5.64 -5.73
N GLU A 16 14.27 4.87 -5.71
CA GLU A 16 14.27 3.43 -6.00
C GLU A 16 14.17 2.56 -4.73
N GLU A 17 13.79 3.16 -3.58
CA GLU A 17 13.84 2.52 -2.26
C GLU A 17 12.98 1.26 -2.15
N ALA A 18 11.94 1.14 -3.01
CA ALA A 18 11.05 0.00 -3.04
C ALA A 18 11.25 -0.92 -4.25
N ASP A 19 12.18 -0.64 -5.16
CA ASP A 19 12.30 -1.38 -6.43
C ASP A 19 12.56 -2.87 -6.18
N TYR A 20 13.38 -3.20 -5.18
CA TYR A 20 13.60 -4.60 -4.80
C TYR A 20 12.33 -5.30 -4.29
N LEU A 21 11.40 -4.58 -3.62
CA LEU A 21 10.10 -5.13 -3.20
C LEU A 21 9.19 -5.38 -4.40
N LEU A 22 9.23 -4.51 -5.41
CA LEU A 22 8.47 -4.68 -6.64
C LEU A 22 8.95 -5.92 -7.40
N VAL A 23 10.26 -6.13 -7.50
CA VAL A 23 10.83 -7.34 -8.11
C VAL A 23 10.37 -8.60 -7.37
N ARG A 24 10.47 -8.63 -6.05
CA ARG A 24 10.00 -9.77 -5.24
C ARG A 24 8.49 -9.99 -5.35
N SER A 25 7.73 -8.91 -5.42
CA SER A 25 6.28 -8.98 -5.67
C SER A 25 5.98 -9.60 -7.02
N ASP A 26 6.72 -9.21 -8.07
CA ASP A 26 6.54 -9.74 -9.42
C ASP A 26 6.90 -11.23 -9.50
N GLU A 27 8.00 -11.63 -8.88
CA GLU A 27 8.41 -13.04 -8.76
C GLU A 27 7.33 -13.87 -8.03
N TYR A 28 6.80 -13.35 -6.93
CA TYR A 28 5.73 -14.00 -6.19
C TYR A 28 4.46 -14.14 -7.04
N MET A 29 4.02 -13.09 -7.73
CA MET A 29 2.86 -13.13 -8.62
C MET A 29 3.07 -14.10 -9.78
N ALA A 30 4.25 -14.10 -10.41
CA ALA A 30 4.60 -15.04 -11.48
C ALA A 30 4.61 -16.51 -11.03
N SER A 31 4.83 -16.78 -9.75
CA SER A 31 4.73 -18.14 -9.20
C SER A 31 3.28 -18.63 -9.02
N LEU A 32 2.32 -17.71 -8.95
CA LEU A 32 0.90 -18.03 -8.70
C LEU A 32 0.03 -17.94 -9.96
N TYR A 33 0.38 -17.07 -10.91
CA TYR A 33 -0.48 -16.72 -12.04
C TYR A 33 0.29 -16.76 -13.36
N PRO A 34 -0.37 -17.14 -14.48
CA PRO A 34 0.21 -17.00 -15.80
C PRO A 34 0.39 -15.52 -16.17
N ALA A 35 1.28 -15.23 -17.13
CA ALA A 35 1.67 -13.86 -17.46
C ALA A 35 0.48 -12.99 -17.95
N GLU A 36 -0.48 -13.58 -18.64
CA GLU A 36 -1.68 -12.90 -19.15
C GLU A 36 -2.63 -12.42 -18.04
N SER A 37 -2.58 -13.03 -16.86
CA SER A 37 -3.37 -12.64 -15.68
C SER A 37 -2.59 -11.74 -14.71
N ASN A 38 -1.37 -11.34 -15.06
CA ASN A 38 -0.53 -10.47 -14.26
C ASN A 38 -0.61 -9.01 -14.73
N HIS A 39 -1.45 -8.21 -14.08
CA HIS A 39 -1.64 -6.79 -14.38
C HIS A 39 -0.62 -5.90 -13.65
N LEU A 40 0.66 -6.12 -13.95
CA LEU A 40 1.77 -5.43 -13.29
C LEU A 40 1.89 -3.98 -13.77
N VAL A 41 2.16 -3.08 -12.82
CA VAL A 41 2.38 -1.65 -13.08
C VAL A 41 3.84 -1.32 -12.78
N SER A 42 4.54 -0.67 -13.71
CA SER A 42 5.95 -0.33 -13.55
C SER A 42 6.17 0.71 -12.44
N SER A 43 7.33 0.66 -11.80
CA SER A 43 7.72 1.63 -10.77
C SER A 43 7.73 3.07 -11.30
N GLU A 44 8.11 3.27 -12.56
CA GLU A 44 8.11 4.58 -13.22
C GLU A 44 6.70 5.18 -13.30
N SER A 45 5.68 4.38 -13.68
CA SER A 45 4.30 4.86 -13.75
C SER A 45 3.70 5.18 -12.37
N LEU A 46 4.21 4.57 -11.29
CA LEU A 46 3.79 4.84 -9.91
C LEU A 46 4.40 6.12 -9.34
N ARG A 47 5.47 6.65 -9.96
CA ARG A 47 6.09 7.92 -9.60
C ARG A 47 5.53 9.09 -10.40
N SER A 48 4.54 8.87 -11.27
CA SER A 48 3.85 9.91 -12.03
C SER A 48 2.93 10.75 -11.14
N GLY A 49 2.59 11.98 -11.57
CA GLY A 49 1.72 12.90 -10.83
C GLY A 49 0.28 12.42 -10.57
N ASP A 50 -0.15 11.35 -11.24
CA ASP A 50 -1.48 10.73 -11.08
C ASP A 50 -1.45 9.48 -10.19
N ALA A 51 -0.42 9.36 -9.34
CA ALA A 51 -0.29 8.25 -8.41
C ALA A 51 0.26 8.72 -7.05
N LEU A 52 -0.09 8.00 -6.01
CA LEU A 52 0.54 8.08 -4.68
C LEU A 52 1.25 6.75 -4.43
N PHE A 53 2.54 6.79 -4.11
CA PHE A 53 3.32 5.61 -3.81
C PHE A 53 3.94 5.74 -2.41
N LEU A 54 3.56 4.83 -1.50
CA LEU A 54 3.96 4.85 -0.08
C LEU A 54 4.79 3.61 0.27
N GLY A 55 5.79 3.81 1.12
CA GLY A 55 6.60 2.77 1.73
C GLY A 55 6.48 2.76 3.24
N ALA A 56 6.58 1.57 3.82
CA ALA A 56 6.86 1.38 5.24
C ALA A 56 8.37 1.22 5.41
N PHE A 57 8.98 2.10 6.19
CA PHE A 57 10.44 2.13 6.41
C PHE A 57 10.75 1.78 7.86
N GLU A 58 11.70 0.88 8.09
CA GLU A 58 12.19 0.65 9.44
C GLU A 58 12.69 1.95 10.06
N THR A 59 12.47 2.08 11.36
CA THR A 59 13.11 3.13 12.15
C THR A 59 14.18 2.50 13.02
N ALA A 60 15.37 3.07 13.02
CA ALA A 60 16.42 2.62 13.92
C ALA A 60 15.92 2.68 15.37
N VAL A 61 15.93 1.53 16.06
CA VAL A 61 15.72 1.50 17.51
C VAL A 61 16.83 2.35 18.14
N LYS A 62 16.45 3.43 18.86
CA LYS A 62 17.41 4.24 19.62
C LYS A 62 18.09 3.35 20.67
N GLY A 63 19.23 2.79 20.32
CA GLY A 63 19.99 1.87 21.19
C GLY A 63 21.46 1.70 20.79
N SER A 64 21.96 2.42 19.78
CA SER A 64 23.39 2.48 19.48
C SER A 64 23.84 3.93 19.47
N CYS A 65 24.65 4.26 20.46
CA CYS A 65 25.28 5.53 20.69
C CYS A 65 26.11 5.97 19.45
N SER A 66 25.75 7.07 18.83
CA SER A 66 26.69 7.93 18.11
C SER A 66 26.26 9.37 18.33
N VAL A 67 27.13 10.07 19.07
CA VAL A 67 27.04 11.48 19.47
C VAL A 67 27.10 12.39 18.25
N ASN A 68 26.30 13.46 18.34
CA ASN A 68 26.32 14.71 17.55
C ASN A 68 25.61 14.72 16.19
N THR A 69 24.41 15.35 16.21
CA THR A 69 24.29 16.57 15.41
C THR A 69 22.98 17.30 15.75
N LEU A 70 23.09 18.50 16.25
CA LEU A 70 22.07 19.54 16.28
C LEU A 70 21.74 19.93 14.83
N LYS A 71 20.51 19.65 14.36
CA LYS A 71 19.66 20.41 13.42
C LYS A 71 18.70 19.46 12.69
N GLY A 72 17.41 19.66 12.92
CA GLY A 72 16.33 19.09 12.09
C GLY A 72 16.20 17.57 12.25
N GLN A 73 15.27 17.10 13.07
CA GLN A 73 14.94 15.67 13.19
C GLN A 73 14.30 15.17 11.91
N GLN A 74 15.09 14.89 10.89
CA GLN A 74 14.74 13.88 9.89
C GLN A 74 15.04 12.53 10.55
N GLN A 75 14.00 11.82 10.92
CA GLN A 75 14.10 10.44 11.36
C GLN A 75 14.73 9.66 10.20
N GLU A 76 15.96 9.15 10.38
CA GLU A 76 16.66 8.39 9.36
C GLU A 76 15.78 7.20 8.97
N ARG A 77 15.38 7.16 7.70
CA ARG A 77 14.64 6.04 7.13
C ARG A 77 15.58 4.87 6.97
N GLY A 78 15.25 3.75 7.57
CA GLY A 78 15.92 2.48 7.33
C GLY A 78 15.44 1.85 6.01
N GLN A 79 15.56 0.55 5.92
CA GLN A 79 15.12 -0.22 4.76
C GLN A 79 13.61 -0.08 4.54
N CYS A 80 13.17 0.01 3.29
CA CYS A 80 11.77 -0.11 2.92
C CYS A 80 11.34 -1.58 3.07
N ILE A 81 10.39 -1.87 3.94
CA ILE A 81 9.95 -3.24 4.29
C ILE A 81 8.56 -3.59 3.76
N GLY A 82 7.89 -2.65 3.13
CA GLY A 82 6.60 -2.84 2.49
C GLY A 82 6.23 -1.61 1.67
N CYS A 83 5.36 -1.79 0.69
CA CYS A 83 4.91 -0.70 -0.18
C CYS A 83 3.44 -0.87 -0.58
N VAL A 84 2.84 0.24 -1.03
CA VAL A 84 1.50 0.28 -1.64
C VAL A 84 1.41 1.50 -2.53
N ALA A 85 0.66 1.41 -3.63
CA ALA A 85 0.39 2.52 -4.53
C ALA A 85 -1.11 2.73 -4.73
N ALA A 86 -1.49 3.96 -5.10
CA ALA A 86 -2.82 4.29 -5.60
C ALA A 86 -2.67 5.09 -6.89
N ARG A 87 -3.33 4.67 -7.96
CA ARG A 87 -3.47 5.45 -9.20
C ARG A 87 -4.80 6.17 -9.19
N PHE A 88 -4.81 7.45 -9.56
CA PHE A 88 -6.00 8.29 -9.50
C PHE A 88 -6.72 8.33 -10.85
N TYR A 89 -7.94 7.85 -10.87
CA TYR A 89 -8.87 7.94 -11.98
C TYR A 89 -9.91 9.02 -11.66
N ARG A 90 -9.46 10.29 -11.67
CA ARG A 90 -10.25 11.44 -11.20
C ARG A 90 -11.54 11.63 -11.96
N ALA A 91 -11.53 11.46 -13.30
CA ALA A 91 -12.72 11.59 -14.14
C ALA A 91 -13.77 10.51 -13.83
N GLN A 92 -13.33 9.33 -13.40
CA GLN A 92 -14.19 8.20 -13.05
C GLN A 92 -14.54 8.17 -11.54
N GLY A 93 -13.92 9.02 -10.74
CA GLY A 93 -14.20 9.20 -9.32
C GLY A 93 -13.71 8.08 -8.40
N TYR A 94 -12.68 7.34 -8.80
CA TYR A 94 -12.05 6.32 -7.96
C TYR A 94 -10.51 6.36 -8.03
N ALA A 95 -9.88 5.75 -7.02
CA ALA A 95 -8.46 5.41 -7.05
C ALA A 95 -8.30 3.89 -7.07
N GLU A 96 -7.35 3.40 -7.84
CA GLU A 96 -7.01 1.98 -7.90
C GLU A 96 -5.80 1.70 -7.02
N ILE A 97 -5.99 0.85 -6.01
CA ILE A 97 -4.91 0.38 -5.13
C ILE A 97 -4.12 -0.71 -5.85
N LYS A 98 -2.82 -0.54 -5.88
CA LYS A 98 -1.86 -1.41 -6.56
C LYS A 98 -0.65 -1.68 -5.67
N ARG A 99 0.07 -2.77 -5.96
CA ARG A 99 1.40 -3.03 -5.41
C ARG A 99 1.46 -3.08 -3.88
N LEU A 100 0.38 -3.50 -3.20
CA LEU A 100 0.47 -3.82 -1.78
C LEU A 100 1.34 -5.06 -1.60
N TYR A 101 2.53 -4.84 -1.07
CA TYR A 101 3.47 -5.93 -0.77
C TYR A 101 4.23 -5.65 0.52
N VAL A 102 4.42 -6.67 1.33
CA VAL A 102 5.24 -6.63 2.54
C VAL A 102 6.28 -7.74 2.45
N ASN A 103 7.53 -7.37 2.67
CA ASN A 103 8.63 -8.34 2.73
C ASN A 103 8.28 -9.46 3.72
N GLU A 104 8.54 -10.69 3.33
CA GLU A 104 8.11 -11.91 4.02
C GLU A 104 8.59 -11.96 5.48
N ASP A 105 9.81 -11.51 5.74
CA ASP A 105 10.41 -11.48 7.09
C ASP A 105 9.69 -10.50 8.04
N TYR A 106 8.87 -9.62 7.50
CA TYR A 106 8.14 -8.57 8.21
C TYR A 106 6.62 -8.79 8.25
N ARG A 107 6.12 -9.89 7.69
CA ARG A 107 4.69 -10.23 7.73
C ARG A 107 4.21 -10.52 9.14
N GLY A 108 2.90 -10.47 9.36
CA GLY A 108 2.30 -10.69 10.69
C GLY A 108 2.43 -9.52 11.68
N LYS A 109 3.03 -8.39 11.26
CA LYS A 109 3.31 -7.21 12.11
C LYS A 109 2.41 -6.01 11.77
N ALA A 110 1.24 -6.24 11.20
CA ALA A 110 0.22 -5.25 10.81
C ALA A 110 0.68 -4.17 9.78
N ILE A 111 1.85 -4.34 9.14
CA ILE A 111 2.39 -3.36 8.18
C ILE A 111 1.44 -3.14 7.00
N ALA A 112 0.91 -4.22 6.40
CA ALA A 112 -0.05 -4.11 5.28
C ALA A 112 -1.30 -3.31 5.67
N ARG A 113 -1.84 -3.52 6.88
CA ARG A 113 -2.99 -2.76 7.40
C ARG A 113 -2.66 -1.28 7.57
N SER A 114 -1.47 -0.97 8.08
CA SER A 114 -1.01 0.41 8.25
C SER A 114 -0.78 1.10 6.89
N LEU A 115 -0.20 0.41 5.92
CA LEU A 115 -0.04 0.90 4.55
C LEU A 115 -1.40 1.19 3.90
N MET A 116 -2.37 0.28 4.05
CA MET A 116 -3.73 0.49 3.54
C MET A 116 -4.42 1.68 4.18
N ALA A 117 -4.31 1.85 5.49
CA ALA A 117 -4.87 3.02 6.18
C ALA A 117 -4.26 4.34 5.67
N ALA A 118 -2.94 4.37 5.47
CA ALA A 118 -2.24 5.55 4.97
C ALA A 118 -2.59 5.88 3.52
N ILE A 119 -2.64 4.87 2.64
CA ILE A 119 -2.98 5.09 1.22
C ILE A 119 -4.44 5.54 1.06
N GLU A 120 -5.39 4.95 1.81
CA GLU A 120 -6.78 5.37 1.81
C GLU A 120 -6.95 6.83 2.29
N ALA A 121 -6.22 7.23 3.33
CA ALA A 121 -6.19 8.62 3.79
C ALA A 121 -5.63 9.56 2.71
N GLY A 122 -4.57 9.15 2.01
CA GLY A 122 -4.02 9.88 0.88
C GLY A 122 -5.02 10.03 -0.27
N VAL A 123 -5.74 8.97 -0.62
CA VAL A 123 -6.80 9.01 -1.64
C VAL A 123 -7.92 10.00 -1.27
N VAL A 124 -8.34 10.01 0.00
CA VAL A 124 -9.33 10.96 0.50
C VAL A 124 -8.82 12.40 0.46
N ALA A 125 -7.54 12.63 0.77
CA ALA A 125 -6.91 13.94 0.68
C ALA A 125 -6.92 14.51 -0.75
N GLU A 126 -6.83 13.62 -1.77
CA GLU A 126 -6.98 13.96 -3.19
C GLU A 126 -8.44 14.21 -3.62
N GLY A 127 -9.39 14.16 -2.68
CA GLY A 127 -10.82 14.38 -2.95
C GLY A 127 -11.55 13.17 -3.52
N ILE A 128 -10.92 12.00 -3.58
CA ILE A 128 -11.51 10.76 -4.10
C ILE A 128 -12.10 9.95 -2.94
N GLN A 129 -13.33 9.48 -3.08
CA GLN A 129 -14.07 8.77 -2.04
C GLN A 129 -14.35 7.29 -2.37
N CYS A 130 -13.63 6.75 -3.32
CA CYS A 130 -13.78 5.36 -3.74
C CYS A 130 -12.41 4.75 -4.03
N ALA A 131 -12.09 3.65 -3.37
CA ALA A 131 -10.93 2.84 -3.66
C ALA A 131 -11.37 1.52 -4.28
N ARG A 132 -10.71 1.13 -5.35
CA ARG A 132 -10.90 -0.15 -6.05
C ARG A 132 -9.58 -0.90 -6.11
N LEU A 133 -9.64 -2.19 -6.23
CA LEU A 133 -8.47 -3.03 -6.47
C LEU A 133 -8.85 -4.29 -7.22
N GLU A 134 -7.88 -4.83 -7.91
CA GLU A 134 -7.89 -6.19 -8.44
C GLU A 134 -6.91 -7.03 -7.64
N MET A 135 -7.27 -8.26 -7.35
CA MET A 135 -6.41 -9.25 -6.70
C MET A 135 -6.60 -10.63 -7.33
N GLY A 136 -5.54 -11.43 -7.29
CA GLY A 136 -5.66 -12.82 -7.70
C GLY A 136 -6.31 -13.70 -6.62
N ILE A 137 -7.05 -14.74 -7.05
CA ILE A 137 -7.82 -15.62 -6.15
C ILE A 137 -6.95 -16.53 -5.28
N TYR A 138 -5.68 -16.74 -5.62
CA TYR A 138 -4.76 -17.59 -4.86
C TYR A 138 -4.01 -16.86 -3.74
N GLN A 139 -4.56 -15.73 -3.28
CA GLN A 139 -3.99 -14.89 -2.21
C GLN A 139 -4.97 -14.76 -1.02
N PRO A 140 -5.25 -15.84 -0.27
CA PRO A 140 -6.27 -15.82 0.80
C PRO A 140 -5.97 -14.82 1.91
N GLU A 141 -4.70 -14.56 2.21
CA GLU A 141 -4.30 -13.57 3.23
C GLU A 141 -4.61 -12.14 2.78
N ALA A 142 -4.43 -11.83 1.50
CA ALA A 142 -4.78 -10.53 0.92
C ALA A 142 -6.31 -10.36 0.90
N GLU A 143 -7.06 -11.38 0.50
CA GLU A 143 -8.52 -11.36 0.55
C GLU A 143 -9.03 -11.10 1.98
N ALA A 144 -8.53 -11.84 2.96
CA ALA A 144 -8.90 -11.67 4.36
C ALA A 144 -8.60 -10.25 4.86
N LEU A 145 -7.45 -9.69 4.48
CA LEU A 145 -7.09 -8.31 4.81
C LEU A 145 -8.11 -7.33 4.21
N TYR A 146 -8.35 -7.36 2.90
CA TYR A 146 -9.25 -6.42 2.23
C TYR A 146 -10.68 -6.51 2.76
N ARG A 147 -11.21 -7.72 2.95
CA ARG A 147 -12.53 -7.90 3.57
C ARG A 147 -12.61 -7.31 4.99
N SER A 148 -11.56 -7.52 5.80
CA SER A 148 -11.49 -6.95 7.16
C SER A 148 -11.39 -5.42 7.17
N LEU A 149 -10.94 -4.82 6.07
CA LEU A 149 -10.89 -3.37 5.86
C LEU A 149 -12.19 -2.80 5.27
N GLY A 150 -13.17 -3.65 4.96
CA GLY A 150 -14.48 -3.24 4.45
C GLY A 150 -14.60 -3.20 2.93
N TYR A 151 -13.63 -3.76 2.20
CA TYR A 151 -13.75 -3.95 0.76
C TYR A 151 -14.79 -5.03 0.44
N ARG A 152 -15.55 -4.81 -0.64
CA ARG A 152 -16.59 -5.71 -1.11
C ARG A 152 -16.38 -6.06 -2.57
N VAL A 153 -16.72 -7.28 -2.96
CA VAL A 153 -16.61 -7.74 -4.34
C VAL A 153 -17.53 -6.93 -5.26
N ILE A 154 -16.98 -6.55 -6.41
CA ILE A 154 -17.66 -5.85 -7.50
C ILE A 154 -17.39 -6.55 -8.83
N PRO A 155 -18.14 -6.28 -9.90
CA PRO A 155 -17.74 -6.64 -11.27
C PRO A 155 -16.41 -5.99 -11.68
N PRO A 156 -15.75 -6.47 -12.77
CA PRO A 156 -14.60 -5.80 -13.35
C PRO A 156 -14.84 -4.31 -13.58
N PHE A 157 -13.80 -3.51 -13.44
CA PHE A 157 -13.87 -2.04 -13.61
C PHE A 157 -12.74 -1.56 -14.53
N GLY A 158 -12.87 -0.31 -15.03
CA GLY A 158 -11.90 0.26 -15.97
C GLY A 158 -11.79 -0.60 -17.22
N ASP A 159 -10.57 -0.91 -17.62
CA ASP A 159 -10.27 -1.71 -18.82
C ASP A 159 -10.11 -3.21 -18.51
N TYR A 160 -10.40 -3.65 -17.27
CA TYR A 160 -10.32 -5.05 -16.90
C TYR A 160 -11.41 -5.88 -17.59
N LEU A 161 -10.98 -7.01 -18.16
CA LEU A 161 -11.87 -8.05 -18.65
C LEU A 161 -12.16 -9.08 -17.54
N LEU A 162 -13.19 -9.90 -17.74
CA LEU A 162 -13.45 -11.04 -16.90
C LEU A 162 -12.29 -12.03 -16.97
N ASP A 163 -11.65 -12.26 -15.84
CA ASP A 163 -10.62 -13.28 -15.66
C ASP A 163 -11.02 -14.17 -14.47
N PRO A 164 -11.14 -15.49 -14.63
CA PRO A 164 -11.49 -16.39 -13.54
C PRO A 164 -10.44 -16.43 -12.42
N LEU A 165 -9.22 -15.96 -12.67
CA LEU A 165 -8.14 -15.87 -11.70
C LEU A 165 -8.10 -14.53 -10.95
N SER A 166 -8.95 -13.57 -11.31
CA SER A 166 -9.01 -12.25 -10.69
C SER A 166 -10.30 -12.02 -9.93
N GLN A 167 -10.19 -11.29 -8.84
CA GLN A 167 -11.31 -10.76 -8.06
C GLN A 167 -11.18 -9.24 -7.94
N PHE A 168 -12.29 -8.55 -8.12
CA PHE A 168 -12.36 -7.09 -8.08
C PHE A 168 -13.10 -6.64 -6.81
N LEU A 169 -12.54 -5.68 -6.11
CA LEU A 169 -13.10 -5.18 -4.85
C LEU A 169 -13.18 -3.65 -4.83
N GLU A 170 -14.16 -3.14 -4.10
CA GLU A 170 -14.38 -1.71 -3.89
C GLU A 170 -14.63 -1.40 -2.42
N LYS A 171 -14.15 -0.24 -1.98
CA LYS A 171 -14.49 0.37 -0.70
C LYS A 171 -14.85 1.84 -0.89
N LYS A 172 -15.97 2.27 -0.30
CA LYS A 172 -16.29 3.70 -0.16
C LYS A 172 -15.48 4.27 1.00
N LEU A 173 -14.71 5.31 0.71
CA LEU A 173 -13.88 6.01 1.68
C LEU A 173 -14.70 7.18 2.22
N ILE A 174 -15.00 7.14 3.52
CA ILE A 174 -15.73 8.22 4.18
C ILE A 174 -14.70 9.24 4.66
N LYS A 175 -14.88 10.52 4.29
CA LYS A 175 -14.17 11.59 4.97
C LYS A 175 -14.56 11.52 6.45
N ASN A 176 -13.62 11.21 7.34
CA ASN A 176 -13.85 11.39 8.77
C ASN A 176 -14.09 12.88 8.98
N GLY A 177 -15.33 13.28 8.97
CA GLY A 177 -15.76 14.60 9.39
C GLY A 177 -15.45 14.71 10.88
N GLY A 178 -14.41 15.44 11.25
CA GLY A 178 -14.27 15.97 12.58
C GLY A 178 -15.44 16.90 12.88
N GLY A 179 -16.57 16.30 13.25
CA GLY A 179 -17.69 17.03 13.82
C GLY A 179 -17.35 17.28 15.29
N PHE A 180 -16.80 18.43 15.59
CA PHE A 180 -16.97 19.02 16.89
C PHE A 180 -18.46 19.41 16.98
N PHE A 181 -19.25 18.59 17.65
CA PHE A 181 -20.49 19.09 18.25
C PHE A 181 -20.06 19.93 19.44
N VAL A 182 -20.17 21.24 19.35
CA VAL A 182 -20.27 22.14 20.50
C VAL A 182 -21.77 22.25 20.80
N ASP A 183 -22.17 21.69 21.95
CA ASP A 183 -23.39 22.08 22.63
C ASP A 183 -23.18 23.44 23.30
#